data_f177f35392835376c577246c4a615b32
#
_entry.id   f177f35392835376c577246c4a615b32
#
_cell.length_a   1.000
_cell.length_b   1.000
_cell.length_c   1.000
_cell.angle_alpha   90.00
_cell.angle_beta   90.00
_cell.angle_gamma   90.00
#
_symmetry.space_group_name_H-M   'P 1'
#
loop_
_entity.id
_entity.type
_entity.pdbx_description
1 polymer ?
#
loop_
_entity_poly.entity_id
_entity_poly.type
_entity_poly.pdbx_seq_one_letter_code
_entity_poly.pdbx_strand_id
1 'polypeptide(L)'
;VEFVDDIEIPASVNLDNCYERILTWVKGRFTQPNVTKGELLSDNQDTRRITMRIQQNLVFKNTALVTDMTKVSYNLTFAVKEENGKKKCTVTMTDISYLYEENRENGGISFTAEEWITDQEAFNKNKTKFLKTTGKFRIKTIDLFELISNQTKETIDTL
;
A
#
# COMPACT_ATOMS: atom_id res chain seq x y z
N VAL A 1 -12.54 0.15 2.08
CA VAL A 1 -11.71 -0.09 0.88
C VAL A 1 -10.56 -0.99 1.23
N GLU A 2 -10.39 -2.02 0.43
CA GLU A 2 -9.36 -3.03 0.60
C GLU A 2 -8.78 -3.40 -0.75
N PHE A 3 -7.46 -3.49 -0.84
CA PHE A 3 -6.77 -4.02 -2.02
C PHE A 3 -6.08 -5.32 -1.63
N VAL A 4 -6.25 -6.35 -2.46
CA VAL A 4 -5.70 -7.69 -2.22
C VAL A 4 -5.04 -8.19 -3.48
N ASP A 5 -3.86 -8.80 -3.34
CA ASP A 5 -3.15 -9.48 -4.43
C ASP A 5 -2.54 -10.77 -3.90
N ASP A 6 -2.71 -11.85 -4.65
CA ASP A 6 -2.08 -13.14 -4.39
C ASP A 6 -0.87 -13.30 -5.30
N ILE A 7 0.32 -13.32 -4.71
CA ILE A 7 1.58 -13.48 -5.44
C ILE A 7 2.03 -14.93 -5.36
N GLU A 8 2.22 -15.55 -6.50
CA GLU A 8 2.69 -16.93 -6.57
C GLU A 8 4.15 -17.01 -6.09
N ILE A 9 4.43 -17.99 -5.24
CA ILE A 9 5.77 -18.31 -4.77
C ILE A 9 6.23 -19.57 -5.50
N PRO A 10 7.44 -19.60 -6.11
CA PRO A 10 7.96 -20.81 -6.76
C PRO A 10 7.98 -22.01 -5.80
N ALA A 11 7.63 -23.18 -6.30
CA ALA A 11 7.53 -24.40 -5.49
C ALA A 11 8.84 -24.77 -4.78
N SER A 12 9.97 -24.37 -5.35
CA SER A 12 11.30 -24.61 -4.78
C SER A 12 11.66 -23.72 -3.61
N VAL A 13 10.90 -22.64 -3.40
CA VAL A 13 11.17 -21.66 -2.34
C VAL A 13 10.63 -22.16 -1.01
N ASN A 14 11.47 -22.11 0.03
CA ASN A 14 11.07 -22.44 1.39
C ASN A 14 10.22 -21.30 1.97
N LEU A 15 9.08 -21.63 2.59
CA LEU A 15 8.14 -20.63 3.12
C LEU A 15 8.73 -19.79 4.24
N ASP A 16 9.54 -20.39 5.13
CA ASP A 16 10.18 -19.65 6.21
C ASP A 16 11.21 -18.66 5.66
N ASN A 17 11.98 -19.05 4.65
CA ASN A 17 12.93 -18.16 3.98
C ASN A 17 12.20 -17.01 3.26
N CYS A 18 11.07 -17.30 2.63
CA CYS A 18 10.22 -16.30 2.01
C CYS A 18 9.69 -15.30 3.04
N TYR A 19 9.18 -15.78 4.16
CA TYR A 19 8.72 -14.95 5.28
C TYR A 19 9.84 -14.02 5.78
N GLU A 20 11.02 -14.56 6.07
CA GLU A 20 12.16 -13.79 6.54
C GLU A 20 12.61 -12.72 5.53
N ARG A 21 12.59 -13.06 4.26
CA ARG A 21 12.96 -12.13 3.19
C ARG A 21 11.95 -10.97 3.08
N ILE A 22 10.67 -11.27 3.15
CA ILE A 22 9.61 -10.25 3.13
C ILE A 22 9.72 -9.37 4.37
N LEU A 23 9.96 -9.95 5.54
CA LEU A 23 10.12 -9.18 6.79
C LEU A 23 11.30 -8.19 6.68
N THR A 24 12.42 -8.60 6.13
CA THR A 24 13.58 -7.74 5.89
C THR A 24 13.22 -6.59 4.93
N TRP A 25 12.52 -6.90 3.85
CA TRP A 25 12.06 -5.89 2.90
C TRP A 25 11.08 -4.89 3.52
N VAL A 26 10.13 -5.37 4.32
CA VAL A 26 9.17 -4.52 5.06
C VAL A 26 9.91 -3.53 5.98
N LYS A 27 10.87 -4.02 6.75
CA LYS A 27 11.66 -3.17 7.64
C LYS A 27 12.47 -2.14 6.85
N GLY A 28 12.96 -2.48 5.67
CA GLY A 28 13.66 -1.55 4.79
C GLY A 28 12.76 -0.44 4.24
N ARG A 29 11.48 -0.67 4.11
CA ARG A 29 10.54 0.36 3.64
C ARG A 29 10.44 1.53 4.62
N PHE A 30 10.57 1.30 5.90
CA PHE A 30 10.46 2.37 6.91
C PHE A 30 11.51 3.47 6.75
N THR A 31 12.61 3.18 6.07
CA THR A 31 13.71 4.12 5.83
C THR A 31 13.68 4.77 4.45
N GLN A 32 12.65 4.50 3.64
CA GLN A 32 12.52 5.12 2.31
C GLN A 32 12.28 6.63 2.41
N PRO A 33 12.80 7.45 1.46
CA PRO A 33 12.78 8.93 1.58
C PRO A 33 11.39 9.56 1.72
N ASN A 34 10.36 8.98 1.09
CA ASN A 34 8.99 9.53 1.16
C ASN A 34 8.14 8.92 2.26
N VAL A 35 8.70 8.03 3.07
CA VAL A 35 8.02 7.49 4.25
C VAL A 35 8.23 8.44 5.42
N THR A 36 7.13 8.88 6.03
CA THR A 36 7.15 9.82 7.15
C THR A 36 7.00 9.13 8.50
N LYS A 37 6.29 8.01 8.53
CA LYS A 37 6.12 7.18 9.74
C LYS A 37 6.01 5.72 9.33
N GLY A 38 6.54 4.82 10.15
CA GLY A 38 6.41 3.38 9.94
C GLY A 38 6.45 2.64 11.25
N GLU A 39 5.59 1.62 11.37
CA GLU A 39 5.48 0.80 12.56
C GLU A 39 5.18 -0.65 12.17
N LEU A 40 5.95 -1.58 12.71
CA LEU A 40 5.65 -3.01 12.61
C LEU A 40 4.62 -3.34 13.69
N LEU A 41 3.38 -3.66 13.27
CA LEU A 41 2.30 -3.97 14.20
C LEU A 41 2.38 -5.41 14.73
N SER A 42 2.75 -6.34 13.86
CA SER A 42 2.97 -7.74 14.25
C SER A 42 3.84 -8.46 13.23
N ASP A 43 4.62 -9.41 13.71
CA ASP A 43 5.36 -10.37 12.91
C ASP A 43 5.26 -11.73 13.60
N ASN A 44 4.48 -12.64 13.03
CA ASN A 44 4.27 -13.96 13.57
C ASN A 44 4.90 -15.00 12.66
N GLN A 45 6.03 -15.56 13.08
CA GLN A 45 6.77 -16.56 12.33
C GLN A 45 6.00 -17.88 12.20
N ASP A 46 5.22 -18.25 13.21
CA ASP A 46 4.48 -19.50 13.20
C ASP A 46 3.37 -19.49 12.14
N THR A 47 2.68 -18.36 12.01
CA THR A 47 1.64 -18.17 10.98
C THR A 47 2.17 -17.57 9.69
N ARG A 48 3.43 -17.14 9.65
CA ARG A 48 4.08 -16.43 8.55
C ARG A 48 3.28 -15.21 8.09
N ARG A 49 2.89 -14.39 9.06
CA ARG A 49 2.07 -13.21 8.84
C ARG A 49 2.76 -11.98 9.39
N ILE A 50 2.80 -10.92 8.57
CA ILE A 50 3.40 -9.63 8.90
C ILE A 50 2.35 -8.56 8.69
N THR A 51 2.16 -7.68 9.67
CA THR A 51 1.29 -6.50 9.53
C THR A 51 2.08 -5.26 9.93
N MET A 52 2.02 -4.25 9.08
CA MET A 52 2.67 -2.96 9.33
C MET A 52 1.70 -1.81 9.07
N ARG A 53 1.94 -0.68 9.71
CA ARG A 53 1.30 0.59 9.37
C ARG A 53 2.35 1.58 8.92
N ILE A 54 2.06 2.25 7.83
CA ILE A 54 2.99 3.21 7.23
C ILE A 54 2.24 4.48 6.84
N GLN A 55 2.91 5.61 6.98
CA GLN A 55 2.50 6.89 6.41
C GLN A 55 3.58 7.36 5.45
N GLN A 56 3.17 7.76 4.27
CA GLN A 56 4.11 8.27 3.27
C GLN A 56 3.50 9.38 2.45
N ASN A 57 4.36 10.11 1.77
CA ASN A 57 3.94 11.12 0.80
C ASN A 57 3.50 10.44 -0.49
N LEU A 58 2.35 10.85 -1.00
CA LEU A 58 1.80 10.43 -2.29
C LEU A 58 1.75 11.66 -3.17
N VAL A 59 2.65 11.75 -4.15
CA VAL A 59 2.83 12.94 -4.98
C VAL A 59 1.98 12.83 -6.23
N PHE A 60 1.09 13.81 -6.44
CA PHE A 60 0.26 13.90 -7.65
C PHE A 60 0.96 14.70 -8.75
N LYS A 61 1.65 15.77 -8.36
CA LYS A 61 2.35 16.66 -9.28
C LYS A 61 3.54 17.29 -8.57
N ASN A 62 4.69 17.27 -9.22
CA ASN A 62 5.89 17.90 -8.73
C ASN A 62 6.54 18.71 -9.86
N THR A 63 6.47 20.04 -9.74
CA THR A 63 7.10 20.99 -10.68
C THR A 63 8.00 21.94 -9.89
N ALA A 64 8.79 22.75 -10.61
CA ALA A 64 9.65 23.75 -9.98
C ALA A 64 8.89 24.77 -9.12
N LEU A 65 7.60 24.97 -9.38
CA LEU A 65 6.77 25.98 -8.70
C LEU A 65 5.72 25.40 -7.74
N VAL A 66 5.28 24.15 -7.95
CA VAL A 66 4.17 23.56 -7.20
C VAL A 66 4.42 22.07 -6.95
N THR A 67 4.24 21.65 -5.69
CA THR A 67 4.12 20.24 -5.33
C THR A 67 2.70 19.99 -4.83
N ASP A 68 1.96 19.16 -5.57
CA ASP A 68 0.63 18.69 -5.14
C ASP A 68 0.78 17.28 -4.59
N MET A 69 0.50 17.09 -3.30
CA MET A 69 0.72 15.84 -2.61
C MET A 69 -0.23 15.67 -1.43
N THR A 70 -0.41 14.44 -1.02
CA THR A 70 -1.07 14.09 0.23
C THR A 70 -0.18 13.17 1.05
N LYS A 71 -0.40 13.11 2.35
CA LYS A 71 0.08 11.98 3.15
C LYS A 71 -0.97 10.88 3.09
N VAL A 72 -0.54 9.67 2.80
CA VAL A 72 -1.40 8.48 2.83
C VAL A 72 -0.91 7.56 3.94
N SER A 73 -1.86 7.10 4.77
CA SER A 73 -1.60 6.12 5.82
C SER A 73 -2.37 4.84 5.51
N TYR A 74 -1.76 3.70 5.71
CA TYR A 74 -2.38 2.41 5.42
C TYR A 74 -1.75 1.28 6.22
N ASN A 75 -2.50 0.19 6.37
CA ASN A 75 -1.98 -1.07 6.87
C ASN A 75 -1.64 -1.97 5.68
N LEU A 76 -0.49 -2.64 5.76
CA LEU A 76 -0.14 -3.74 4.86
C LEU A 76 -0.03 -5.02 5.66
N THR A 77 -0.63 -6.07 5.14
CA THR A 77 -0.51 -7.43 5.69
C THR A 77 0.05 -8.34 4.62
N PHE A 78 1.08 -9.10 4.99
CA PHE A 78 1.68 -10.14 4.15
C PHE A 78 1.42 -11.49 4.82
N ALA A 79 0.81 -12.41 4.12
CA ALA A 79 0.56 -13.76 4.59
C ALA A 79 1.19 -14.77 3.63
N VAL A 80 2.22 -15.48 4.08
CA VAL A 80 2.93 -16.50 3.29
C VAL A 80 2.34 -17.85 3.67
N LYS A 81 1.77 -18.56 2.69
CA LYS A 81 1.07 -19.83 2.94
C LYS A 81 1.18 -20.80 1.78
N GLU A 82 0.92 -22.05 2.10
CA GLU A 82 0.73 -23.11 1.11
C GLU A 82 -0.71 -23.61 1.19
N GLU A 83 -1.37 -23.67 0.07
CA GLU A 83 -2.78 -24.03 -0.04
C GLU A 83 -2.98 -24.89 -1.29
N ASN A 84 -3.52 -26.09 -1.13
CA ASN A 84 -3.72 -27.06 -2.24
C ASN A 84 -2.44 -27.35 -3.04
N GLY A 85 -1.31 -27.45 -2.34
CA GLY A 85 -0.01 -27.69 -2.96
C GLY A 85 0.62 -26.48 -3.64
N LYS A 86 0.00 -25.32 -3.57
CA LYS A 86 0.52 -24.06 -4.14
C LYS A 86 0.93 -23.09 -3.04
N LYS A 87 2.12 -22.53 -3.21
CA LYS A 87 2.68 -21.53 -2.31
C LYS A 87 2.33 -20.13 -2.80
N LYS A 88 1.86 -19.28 -1.91
CA LYS A 88 1.52 -17.90 -2.25
C LYS A 88 1.78 -16.91 -1.10
N CYS A 89 2.01 -15.67 -1.47
CA CYS A 89 2.03 -14.53 -0.56
C CYS A 89 0.83 -13.65 -0.88
N THR A 90 -0.08 -13.51 0.07
CA THR A 90 -1.22 -12.60 -0.06
C THR A 90 -0.85 -11.26 0.55
N VAL A 91 -0.92 -10.21 -0.26
CA VAL A 91 -0.67 -8.83 0.16
C VAL A 91 -2.02 -8.12 0.26
N THR A 92 -2.29 -7.51 1.41
CA THR A 92 -3.54 -6.80 1.64
C THR A 92 -3.25 -5.39 2.14
N MET A 93 -3.87 -4.38 1.53
CA MET A 93 -3.81 -2.99 1.95
C MET A 93 -5.17 -2.57 2.48
N THR A 94 -5.23 -2.11 3.73
CA THR A 94 -6.46 -1.74 4.44
C THR A 94 -6.26 -0.47 5.25
N ASP A 95 -7.34 0.03 5.84
CA ASP A 95 -7.33 1.18 6.75
C ASP A 95 -6.62 2.39 6.14
N ILE A 96 -6.98 2.69 4.90
CA ILE A 96 -6.37 3.75 4.11
C ILE A 96 -7.00 5.09 4.47
N SER A 97 -6.15 6.05 4.82
CA SER A 97 -6.57 7.42 5.13
C SER A 97 -5.60 8.42 4.54
N TYR A 98 -6.06 9.65 4.39
CA TYR A 98 -5.29 10.72 3.77
C TYR A 98 -5.29 11.96 4.66
N LEU A 99 -4.17 12.67 4.66
CA LEU A 99 -4.06 14.02 5.19
C LEU A 99 -3.61 14.92 4.02
N TYR A 100 -4.55 15.72 3.51
CA TYR A 100 -4.34 16.56 2.34
C TYR A 100 -4.22 18.03 2.75
N GLU A 101 -3.30 18.74 2.08
CA GLU A 101 -3.07 20.18 2.30
C GLU A 101 -2.79 20.51 3.77
N GLU A 102 -1.93 19.74 4.42
CA GLU A 102 -1.59 19.93 5.85
C GLU A 102 -0.95 21.29 6.15
N ASN A 103 -0.42 21.98 5.12
CA ASN A 103 0.20 23.30 5.29
C ASN A 103 -0.81 24.45 5.40
N ARG A 104 -2.11 24.18 5.30
CA ARG A 104 -3.15 25.17 5.55
C ARG A 104 -3.22 25.52 7.03
N GLU A 105 -3.75 26.74 7.35
CA GLU A 105 -3.90 27.23 8.72
C GLU A 105 -4.63 26.25 9.64
N ASN A 106 -5.59 25.48 9.12
CA ASN A 106 -6.35 24.50 9.88
C ASN A 106 -5.70 23.12 9.97
N GLY A 107 -4.45 22.97 9.50
CA GLY A 107 -3.73 21.68 9.53
C GLY A 107 -4.11 20.71 8.42
N GLY A 108 -4.93 21.12 7.43
CA GLY A 108 -5.34 20.30 6.31
C GLY A 108 -6.66 19.58 6.52
N ILE A 109 -6.94 18.63 5.61
CA ILE A 109 -8.19 17.84 5.58
C ILE A 109 -7.83 16.37 5.71
N SER A 110 -8.43 15.69 6.71
CA SER A 110 -8.29 14.25 6.91
C SER A 110 -9.54 13.53 6.47
N PHE A 111 -9.36 12.44 5.71
CA PHE A 111 -10.47 11.59 5.27
C PHE A 111 -9.99 10.18 4.97
N THR A 112 -10.95 9.23 4.92
CA THR A 112 -10.66 7.83 4.64
C THR A 112 -10.83 7.54 3.16
N ALA A 113 -10.29 6.39 2.71
CA ALA A 113 -10.48 5.92 1.34
C ALA A 113 -11.96 5.67 1.03
N GLU A 114 -12.72 5.17 2.00
CA GLU A 114 -14.16 4.94 1.86
C GLU A 114 -14.93 6.22 1.53
N GLU A 115 -14.44 7.36 2.05
CA GLU A 115 -15.07 8.67 1.81
C GLU A 115 -14.74 9.25 0.43
N TRP A 116 -13.58 8.89 -0.18
CA TRP A 116 -13.11 9.59 -1.38
C TRP A 116 -12.81 8.73 -2.60
N ILE A 117 -12.41 7.48 -2.47
CA ILE A 117 -11.90 6.70 -3.62
C ILE A 117 -12.77 5.54 -4.07
N THR A 118 -13.93 5.35 -3.45
CA THR A 118 -14.91 4.36 -3.95
C THR A 118 -15.45 4.79 -5.33
N ASP A 119 -16.04 3.88 -6.06
CA ASP A 119 -16.63 4.18 -7.37
C ASP A 119 -17.62 5.34 -7.29
N GLN A 120 -18.44 5.38 -6.25
CA GLN A 120 -19.41 6.43 -6.03
C GLN A 120 -18.79 7.81 -5.87
N GLU A 121 -17.64 7.88 -5.19
CA GLU A 121 -16.98 9.15 -4.83
C GLU A 121 -15.96 9.61 -5.88
N ALA A 122 -15.31 8.68 -6.58
CA ALA A 122 -14.22 8.98 -7.51
C ALA A 122 -14.66 9.17 -8.96
N PHE A 123 -15.82 8.63 -9.34
CA PHE A 123 -16.36 8.75 -10.69
C PHE A 123 -17.49 9.79 -10.74
N ASN A 124 -17.77 10.31 -11.96
CA ASN A 124 -18.96 11.08 -12.19
C ASN A 124 -20.22 10.17 -12.12
N LYS A 125 -21.40 10.78 -12.16
CA LYS A 125 -22.71 10.09 -12.06
C LYS A 125 -22.85 8.87 -12.99
N ASN A 126 -22.28 8.95 -14.20
CA ASN A 126 -22.36 7.90 -15.21
C ASN A 126 -21.17 6.95 -15.20
N LYS A 127 -20.24 7.12 -14.28
CA LYS A 127 -18.98 6.33 -14.15
C LYS A 127 -18.15 6.33 -15.44
N THR A 128 -18.26 7.40 -16.26
CA THR A 128 -17.53 7.54 -17.52
C THR A 128 -16.20 8.30 -17.36
N LYS A 129 -16.09 9.12 -16.31
CA LYS A 129 -14.89 9.93 -16.03
C LYS A 129 -14.58 9.97 -14.55
N PHE A 130 -13.30 10.04 -14.21
CA PHE A 130 -12.87 10.33 -12.85
C PHE A 130 -13.15 11.80 -12.51
N LEU A 131 -13.58 12.06 -11.30
CA LEU A 131 -13.61 13.42 -10.76
C LEU A 131 -12.18 13.91 -10.55
N LYS A 132 -11.96 15.23 -10.70
CA LYS A 132 -10.62 15.82 -10.72
C LYS A 132 -9.81 15.50 -9.46
N THR A 133 -10.40 15.67 -8.28
CA THR A 133 -9.69 15.47 -7.00
C THR A 133 -9.75 14.03 -6.53
N THR A 134 -10.94 13.49 -6.33
CA THR A 134 -11.12 12.14 -5.80
C THR A 134 -10.63 11.07 -6.76
N GLY A 135 -10.72 11.32 -8.06
CA GLY A 135 -10.20 10.44 -9.09
C GLY A 135 -8.68 10.31 -9.04
N LYS A 136 -7.95 11.42 -8.84
CA LYS A 136 -6.48 11.36 -8.74
C LYS A 136 -6.03 10.60 -7.49
N PHE A 137 -6.75 10.72 -6.37
CA PHE A 137 -6.46 9.96 -5.15
C PHE A 137 -6.65 8.47 -5.39
N ARG A 138 -7.74 8.08 -6.05
CA ARG A 138 -8.00 6.68 -6.42
C ARG A 138 -6.91 6.11 -7.30
N ILE A 139 -6.56 6.79 -8.38
CA ILE A 139 -5.55 6.34 -9.34
C ILE A 139 -4.20 6.15 -8.65
N LYS A 140 -3.77 7.13 -7.86
CA LYS A 140 -2.46 7.07 -7.18
C LYS A 140 -2.43 6.03 -6.07
N THR A 141 -3.54 5.80 -5.40
CA THR A 141 -3.62 4.74 -4.37
C THR A 141 -3.52 3.36 -5.02
N ILE A 142 -4.20 3.13 -6.13
CA ILE A 142 -4.09 1.89 -6.90
C ILE A 142 -2.67 1.71 -7.42
N ASP A 143 -2.05 2.75 -7.98
CA ASP A 143 -0.67 2.72 -8.46
C ASP A 143 0.30 2.35 -7.32
N LEU A 144 0.09 2.90 -6.14
CA LEU A 144 0.89 2.59 -4.95
C LEU A 144 0.77 1.11 -4.58
N PHE A 145 -0.44 0.58 -4.56
CA PHE A 145 -0.65 -0.84 -4.25
C PHE A 145 -0.01 -1.75 -5.29
N GLU A 146 -0.15 -1.43 -6.57
CA GLU A 146 0.49 -2.17 -7.66
C GLU A 146 2.02 -2.14 -7.54
N LEU A 147 2.59 -0.99 -7.20
CA LEU A 147 4.04 -0.86 -6.97
C LEU A 147 4.49 -1.77 -5.82
N ILE A 148 3.76 -1.78 -4.71
CA ILE A 148 4.05 -2.63 -3.54
C ILE A 148 3.97 -4.11 -3.93
N SER A 149 2.94 -4.52 -4.66
CA SER A 149 2.78 -5.89 -5.14
C SER A 149 3.94 -6.31 -6.05
N ASN A 150 4.33 -5.45 -6.99
CA ASN A 150 5.44 -5.71 -7.90
C ASN A 150 6.77 -5.82 -7.16
N GLN A 151 7.03 -4.95 -6.20
CA GLN A 151 8.24 -5.01 -5.38
C GLN A 151 8.28 -6.27 -4.50
N THR A 152 7.13 -6.69 -3.99
CA THR A 152 7.02 -7.95 -3.23
C THR A 152 7.34 -9.14 -4.13
N LYS A 153 6.81 -9.16 -5.34
CA LYS A 153 7.10 -10.21 -6.31
C LYS A 153 8.58 -10.26 -6.66
N GLU A 154 9.20 -9.11 -6.93
CA GLU A 154 10.64 -9.02 -7.20
C GLU A 154 11.45 -9.57 -6.02
N THR A 155 11.06 -9.24 -4.79
CA THR A 155 11.71 -9.72 -3.57
C THR A 155 11.64 -11.25 -3.47
N ILE A 156 10.49 -11.84 -3.77
CA ILE A 156 10.30 -13.29 -3.78
C ILE A 156 11.14 -13.94 -4.90
N ASP A 157 11.17 -13.32 -6.07
CA ASP A 157 11.89 -13.85 -7.24
C ASP A 157 13.42 -13.87 -7.06
N THR A 158 13.96 -13.17 -6.05
CA THR A 158 15.39 -13.22 -5.69
C THR A 158 15.77 -14.42 -4.83
N LEU A 159 14.84 -15.22 -4.41
CA LEU A 159 15.06 -16.39 -3.54
C LEU A 159 15.46 -17.64 -4.32
#